data_f4feea0d123124b0a127e3dafd8a2092
#
_entry.id   f4feea0d123124b0a127e3dafd8a2092
#
_cell.length_a   1.000
_cell.length_b   1.000
_cell.length_c   1.000
_cell.angle_alpha   90.00
_cell.angle_beta   90.00
_cell.angle_gamma   90.00
#
_symmetry.space_group_name_H-M   'P 1'
#
loop_
_entity.id
_entity.type
_entity.pdbx_description
1 polymer ?
#
loop_
_entity_poly.entity_id
_entity_poly.type
_entity_poly.pdbx_seq_one_letter_code
_entity_poly.pdbx_strand_id
1 'polypeptide(L)'
;MSAIQFPAKLQELFRPHPYKVLYGGRDGVKSWSVAQALLLIGANPGMLWPGRTEGPRILCGRETMDSIRESVHQLLTDQIVRLGLESFYTPLQSEIRGKNGAEFVFAGLRKQTVSSIKSYEAIDICWIEEASVVSARSLSILLPTIRKVGSEIWFTLNPDLEKDAVYQQFVLNPPASAWVCKTSFRDNRWLSPESLEKIERLREMDPDEYHHVYEGATRSTVSGAIYKAEIRQAEIEERIRPVPYDARWPVETYWDLGYADQVAIWCVQRTPFEIRVLRFFSDTHQAIEYYLQQMQTWGYVYGTVVLPWDGGTRSLGTGKSIQELIAAKGFKVRVNRQLKVADGINAVRTIFPQMYFDATLCADGLQYLRRYQWGPGSALGQERREPLHDDASHAADALRTLAIGIKEPERPKAAKPESKPIVSAWG
;
A
#
# COMPACT_ATOMS: atom_id res chain seq x y z
N MET A 1 45.03 -4.79 -11.74
CA MET A 1 43.66 -4.53 -11.28
C MET A 1 42.81 -4.38 -12.53
N SER A 2 41.85 -5.25 -12.77
CA SER A 2 40.84 -5.06 -13.82
C SER A 2 40.06 -3.81 -13.47
N ALA A 3 39.86 -2.90 -14.45
CA ALA A 3 39.11 -1.67 -14.21
C ALA A 3 37.71 -2.01 -13.66
N ILE A 4 37.39 -1.46 -12.50
CA ILE A 4 36.07 -1.63 -11.88
C ILE A 4 35.06 -0.98 -12.81
N GLN A 5 34.23 -1.78 -13.45
CA GLN A 5 33.16 -1.26 -14.32
C GLN A 5 31.99 -0.84 -13.45
N PHE A 6 31.77 0.46 -13.35
CA PHE A 6 30.69 1.08 -12.63
C PHE A 6 29.67 1.69 -13.60
N PRO A 7 28.35 1.53 -13.43
CA PRO A 7 27.37 2.15 -14.31
C PRO A 7 27.55 3.68 -14.35
N ALA A 8 27.63 4.25 -15.54
CA ALA A 8 27.95 5.68 -15.70
C ALA A 8 27.01 6.60 -14.92
N LYS A 9 25.69 6.30 -14.91
CA LYS A 9 24.70 7.08 -14.18
C LYS A 9 24.83 7.00 -12.65
N LEU A 10 25.55 6.02 -12.12
CA LEU A 10 25.77 5.86 -10.67
C LEU A 10 27.09 6.45 -10.18
N GLN A 11 27.88 7.10 -11.06
CA GLN A 11 29.09 7.81 -10.66
C GLN A 11 28.82 8.96 -9.67
N GLU A 12 27.58 9.48 -9.66
CA GLU A 12 27.14 10.50 -8.70
C GLU A 12 27.16 10.02 -7.24
N LEU A 13 27.25 8.69 -6.98
CA LEU A 13 27.49 8.16 -5.64
C LEU A 13 28.78 8.67 -5.00
N PHE A 14 29.77 9.11 -5.80
CA PHE A 14 31.04 9.63 -5.33
C PHE A 14 31.05 11.17 -5.17
N ARG A 15 29.91 11.84 -5.38
CA ARG A 15 29.72 13.27 -5.12
C ARG A 15 28.94 13.50 -3.84
N PRO A 16 29.24 14.54 -3.05
CA PRO A 16 28.53 14.80 -1.81
C PRO A 16 27.05 15.17 -2.04
N HIS A 17 26.14 14.44 -1.41
CA HIS A 17 24.71 14.76 -1.31
C HIS A 17 24.18 14.32 0.05
N PRO A 18 23.46 15.15 0.80
CA PRO A 18 22.86 14.77 2.07
C PRO A 18 21.97 13.52 1.98
N TYR A 19 21.30 13.35 0.86
CA TYR A 19 20.46 12.19 0.57
C TYR A 19 20.76 11.63 -0.80
N LYS A 20 20.94 10.31 -0.89
CA LYS A 20 21.05 9.58 -2.16
C LYS A 20 20.03 8.47 -2.20
N VAL A 21 19.21 8.46 -3.25
CA VAL A 21 18.07 7.55 -3.38
C VAL A 21 18.17 6.80 -4.69
N LEU A 22 18.42 5.50 -4.59
CA LEU A 22 18.41 4.60 -5.74
C LEU A 22 17.15 3.73 -5.68
N TYR A 23 16.24 3.94 -6.62
CA TYR A 23 15.00 3.18 -6.67
C TYR A 23 14.78 2.56 -8.05
N GLY A 24 13.89 1.57 -8.12
CA GLY A 24 13.53 0.91 -9.38
C GLY A 24 13.39 -0.59 -9.24
N GLY A 25 13.27 -1.30 -10.34
CA GLY A 25 12.99 -2.72 -10.38
C GLY A 25 14.13 -3.62 -9.89
N ARG A 26 13.85 -4.92 -9.82
CA ARG A 26 14.85 -5.96 -9.57
C ARG A 26 15.92 -5.94 -10.66
N ASP A 27 17.07 -6.53 -10.38
CA ASP A 27 18.23 -6.63 -11.26
C ASP A 27 18.80 -5.29 -11.74
N GLY A 28 18.35 -4.15 -11.16
CA GLY A 28 18.79 -2.79 -11.48
C GLY A 28 20.10 -2.38 -10.81
N VAL A 29 20.96 -3.30 -10.39
CA VAL A 29 22.30 -3.11 -9.81
C VAL A 29 22.41 -2.15 -8.61
N LYS A 30 21.30 -1.74 -8.00
CA LYS A 30 21.28 -0.74 -6.91
C LYS A 30 22.17 -1.12 -5.72
N SER A 31 21.82 -2.20 -5.02
CA SER A 31 22.51 -2.65 -3.80
C SER A 31 23.98 -3.03 -4.07
N TRP A 32 24.26 -3.63 -5.22
CA TRP A 32 25.63 -3.94 -5.64
C TRP A 32 26.48 -2.70 -5.85
N SER A 33 25.95 -1.72 -6.57
CA SER A 33 26.69 -0.47 -6.85
C SER A 33 26.89 0.34 -5.57
N VAL A 34 25.90 0.39 -4.67
CA VAL A 34 26.06 1.06 -3.38
C VAL A 34 27.11 0.34 -2.51
N ALA A 35 27.06 -0.99 -2.42
CA ALA A 35 28.06 -1.75 -1.68
C ALA A 35 29.50 -1.50 -2.20
N GLN A 36 29.67 -1.53 -3.52
CA GLN A 36 30.97 -1.21 -4.15
C GLN A 36 31.41 0.22 -3.87
N ALA A 37 30.52 1.21 -4.02
CA ALA A 37 30.83 2.62 -3.75
C ALA A 37 31.23 2.83 -2.29
N LEU A 38 30.52 2.24 -1.34
CA LEU A 38 30.82 2.34 0.08
C LEU A 38 32.17 1.71 0.43
N LEU A 39 32.52 0.55 -0.16
CA LEU A 39 33.83 -0.08 0.04
C LEU A 39 34.95 0.75 -0.57
N LEU A 40 34.77 1.34 -1.74
CA LEU A 40 35.77 2.20 -2.36
C LEU A 40 35.97 3.51 -1.59
N ILE A 41 34.87 4.15 -1.13
CA ILE A 41 34.91 5.34 -0.28
C ILE A 41 35.55 5.00 1.08
N GLY A 42 35.22 3.84 1.64
CA GLY A 42 35.83 3.37 2.88
C GLY A 42 37.33 3.17 2.77
N ALA A 43 37.81 2.63 1.65
CA ALA A 43 39.23 2.46 1.38
C ALA A 43 39.95 3.78 1.01
N ASN A 44 39.26 4.66 0.31
CA ASN A 44 39.77 5.98 -0.09
C ASN A 44 38.70 7.07 0.16
N PRO A 45 38.60 7.59 1.40
CA PRO A 45 37.62 8.61 1.79
C PRO A 45 37.72 9.91 0.97
N GLY A 46 38.90 10.22 0.44
CA GLY A 46 39.11 11.37 -0.42
C GLY A 46 38.28 11.38 -1.71
N MET A 47 37.71 10.23 -2.12
CA MET A 47 36.77 10.15 -3.24
C MET A 47 35.47 10.90 -2.98
N LEU A 48 35.01 10.98 -1.72
CA LEU A 48 33.80 11.70 -1.33
C LEU A 48 34.10 12.98 -0.55
N TRP A 49 35.14 12.95 0.29
CA TRP A 49 35.59 14.10 1.10
C TRP A 49 37.03 14.46 0.76
N PRO A 50 37.28 15.42 -0.13
CA PRO A 50 38.63 15.80 -0.54
C PRO A 50 39.54 16.11 0.66
N GLY A 51 40.72 15.48 0.67
CA GLY A 51 41.73 15.64 1.74
C GLY A 51 41.53 14.74 2.96
N ARG A 52 40.47 14.01 3.08
CA ARG A 52 40.27 13.05 4.19
C ARG A 52 41.02 11.74 3.91
N THR A 53 41.77 11.27 4.90
CA THR A 53 42.51 10.00 4.86
C THR A 53 41.98 8.98 5.87
N GLU A 54 41.37 9.45 6.95
CA GLU A 54 40.75 8.62 7.98
C GLU A 54 39.47 7.97 7.50
N GLY A 55 39.34 6.67 7.73
CA GLY A 55 38.21 5.86 7.28
C GLY A 55 36.87 6.34 7.86
N PRO A 56 35.79 6.29 7.08
CA PRO A 56 34.46 6.66 7.55
C PRO A 56 33.82 5.56 8.40
N ARG A 57 32.90 5.98 9.27
CA ARG A 57 31.99 5.10 9.95
C ARG A 57 30.68 4.99 9.19
N ILE A 58 30.34 3.80 8.73
CA ILE A 58 29.20 3.53 7.84
C ILE A 58 28.19 2.64 8.57
N LEU A 59 26.95 3.13 8.71
CA LEU A 59 25.84 2.34 9.22
C LEU A 59 25.09 1.70 8.05
N CYS A 60 24.99 0.37 8.07
CA CYS A 60 24.15 -0.39 7.15
C CYS A 60 22.89 -0.84 7.89
N GLY A 61 21.72 -0.37 7.44
CA GLY A 61 20.44 -0.58 8.11
C GLY A 61 19.37 -1.23 7.24
N ARG A 62 18.45 -1.93 7.89
CA ARG A 62 17.15 -2.39 7.39
C ARG A 62 16.09 -2.15 8.45
N GLU A 63 14.80 -2.28 8.12
CA GLU A 63 13.74 -2.18 9.12
C GLU A 63 13.90 -3.23 10.23
N THR A 64 14.27 -4.49 9.88
CA THR A 64 14.50 -5.57 10.85
C THR A 64 15.94 -6.07 10.81
N MET A 65 16.46 -6.57 11.96
CA MET A 65 17.83 -7.07 12.09
C MET A 65 18.03 -8.45 11.47
N ASP A 66 16.98 -9.27 11.42
CA ASP A 66 17.10 -10.71 11.14
C ASP A 66 17.61 -11.00 9.71
N SER A 67 17.34 -10.11 8.76
CA SER A 67 17.79 -10.25 7.37
C SER A 67 19.10 -9.52 7.03
N ILE A 68 19.66 -8.70 7.94
CA ILE A 68 20.84 -7.87 7.64
C ILE A 68 22.11 -8.71 7.46
N ARG A 69 22.30 -9.72 8.32
CA ARG A 69 23.51 -10.56 8.29
C ARG A 69 23.58 -11.39 7.01
N GLU A 70 22.47 -12.00 6.63
CA GLU A 70 22.38 -12.89 5.46
C GLU A 70 22.39 -12.13 4.14
N SER A 71 22.12 -10.82 4.13
CA SER A 71 22.01 -10.04 2.91
C SER A 71 23.09 -8.96 2.79
N VAL A 72 23.07 -7.92 3.64
CA VAL A 72 23.94 -6.75 3.48
C VAL A 72 25.38 -7.06 3.87
N HIS A 73 25.57 -7.77 4.97
CA HIS A 73 26.92 -8.16 5.40
C HIS A 73 27.54 -9.13 4.39
N GLN A 74 26.80 -10.15 3.94
CA GLN A 74 27.28 -11.09 2.93
C GLN A 74 27.57 -10.37 1.60
N LEU A 75 26.67 -9.48 1.15
CA LEU A 75 26.88 -8.68 -0.07
C LEU A 75 28.19 -7.88 0.01
N LEU A 76 28.44 -7.17 1.13
CA LEU A 76 29.70 -6.43 1.31
C LEU A 76 30.92 -7.36 1.29
N THR A 77 30.83 -8.50 1.97
CA THR A 77 31.93 -9.50 2.00
C THR A 77 32.24 -10.03 0.60
N ASP A 78 31.20 -10.37 -0.18
CA ASP A 78 31.37 -10.84 -1.57
C ASP A 78 31.98 -9.74 -2.46
N GLN A 79 31.58 -8.48 -2.26
CA GLN A 79 32.16 -7.36 -3.01
C GLN A 79 33.61 -7.07 -2.59
N ILE A 80 34.02 -7.29 -1.33
CA ILE A 80 35.41 -7.19 -0.89
C ILE A 80 36.29 -8.14 -1.71
N VAL A 81 35.86 -9.41 -1.85
CA VAL A 81 36.59 -10.41 -2.65
C VAL A 81 36.62 -10.00 -4.12
N ARG A 82 35.47 -9.62 -4.68
CA ARG A 82 35.36 -9.22 -6.08
C ARG A 82 36.22 -8.02 -6.46
N LEU A 83 36.39 -7.06 -5.52
CA LEU A 83 37.18 -5.87 -5.71
C LEU A 83 38.68 -6.07 -5.41
N GLY A 84 39.09 -7.25 -4.90
CA GLY A 84 40.46 -7.53 -4.47
C GLY A 84 40.87 -6.70 -3.24
N LEU A 85 39.92 -6.46 -2.33
CA LEU A 85 40.12 -5.64 -1.11
C LEU A 85 40.28 -6.47 0.16
N GLU A 86 40.51 -7.79 0.06
CA GLU A 86 40.67 -8.71 1.20
C GLU A 86 41.91 -8.36 2.04
N SER A 87 42.91 -7.80 1.42
CA SER A 87 44.10 -7.32 2.17
C SER A 87 43.83 -6.03 2.95
N PHE A 88 42.76 -5.30 2.65
CA PHE A 88 42.42 -4.04 3.27
C PHE A 88 41.31 -4.17 4.30
N TYR A 89 40.24 -4.94 4.02
CA TYR A 89 39.10 -5.15 4.91
C TYR A 89 39.19 -6.50 5.65
N THR A 90 38.75 -6.47 6.90
CA THR A 90 38.57 -7.66 7.75
C THR A 90 37.09 -7.78 8.11
N PRO A 91 36.30 -8.66 7.44
CA PRO A 91 34.94 -8.97 7.86
C PRO A 91 34.95 -9.72 9.20
N LEU A 92 34.22 -9.19 10.18
CA LEU A 92 33.97 -9.80 11.50
C LEU A 92 32.47 -10.17 11.58
N GLN A 93 32.07 -10.88 12.61
CA GLN A 93 30.70 -11.37 12.75
C GLN A 93 29.63 -10.26 12.79
N SER A 94 29.95 -9.10 13.36
CA SER A 94 29.00 -7.98 13.58
C SER A 94 29.41 -6.67 12.92
N GLU A 95 30.58 -6.63 12.26
CA GLU A 95 31.13 -5.42 11.66
C GLU A 95 32.14 -5.77 10.56
N ILE A 96 32.51 -4.81 9.72
CA ILE A 96 33.65 -4.93 8.79
C ILE A 96 34.59 -3.77 9.07
N ARG A 97 35.90 -4.08 9.24
CA ARG A 97 36.92 -3.07 9.55
C ARG A 97 37.91 -2.90 8.42
N GLY A 98 38.23 -1.65 8.08
CA GLY A 98 39.29 -1.28 7.16
C GLY A 98 40.56 -0.85 7.87
N LYS A 99 41.71 -1.03 7.22
CA LYS A 99 43.05 -0.70 7.78
C LYS A 99 43.24 0.78 8.13
N ASN A 100 42.48 1.68 7.51
CA ASN A 100 42.51 3.13 7.76
C ASN A 100 41.49 3.58 8.83
N GLY A 101 40.89 2.65 9.58
CA GLY A 101 39.86 2.92 10.58
C GLY A 101 38.44 2.99 10.00
N ALA A 102 38.23 2.64 8.73
CA ALA A 102 36.88 2.49 8.18
C ALA A 102 36.13 1.38 8.92
N GLU A 103 34.89 1.65 9.27
CA GLU A 103 34.04 0.74 10.02
C GLU A 103 32.64 0.65 9.39
N PHE A 104 32.18 -0.58 9.10
CA PHE A 104 30.80 -0.85 8.72
C PHE A 104 30.10 -1.51 9.90
N VAL A 105 29.03 -0.90 10.38
CA VAL A 105 28.19 -1.41 11.47
C VAL A 105 26.79 -1.71 10.96
N PHE A 106 26.11 -2.68 11.57
CA PHE A 106 24.83 -3.19 11.09
C PHE A 106 23.72 -3.00 12.14
N ALA A 107 22.54 -2.50 11.74
CA ALA A 107 21.42 -2.27 12.65
C ALA A 107 20.03 -2.42 12.04
N GLY A 108 19.11 -3.04 12.81
CA GLY A 108 17.68 -3.00 12.53
C GLY A 108 17.04 -1.73 13.09
N LEU A 109 16.25 -1.02 12.29
CA LEU A 109 15.66 0.26 12.70
C LEU A 109 14.47 0.10 13.66
N ARG A 110 13.67 -0.96 13.51
CA ARG A 110 12.42 -1.17 14.25
C ARG A 110 12.59 -1.31 15.77
N LYS A 111 13.70 -1.86 16.23
CA LYS A 111 13.99 -2.10 17.67
C LYS A 111 14.85 -1.00 18.30
N GLN A 112 15.00 0.13 17.66
CA GLN A 112 15.83 1.22 18.17
C GLN A 112 15.22 1.84 19.43
N THR A 113 15.97 1.79 20.52
CA THR A 113 15.67 2.52 21.77
C THR A 113 16.46 3.82 21.80
N VAL A 114 16.01 4.81 22.57
CA VAL A 114 16.70 6.11 22.73
C VAL A 114 18.18 5.94 23.13
N SER A 115 18.54 4.88 23.85
CA SER A 115 19.92 4.57 24.26
C SER A 115 20.80 4.05 23.11
N SER A 116 20.24 3.32 22.14
CA SER A 116 20.99 2.84 20.98
C SER A 116 21.20 3.94 19.93
N ILE A 117 20.34 4.97 19.93
CA ILE A 117 20.40 6.12 19.00
C ILE A 117 21.69 6.93 19.21
N LYS A 118 22.15 7.11 20.46
CA LYS A 118 23.38 7.86 20.76
C LYS A 118 24.64 7.27 20.11
N SER A 119 24.65 5.96 19.83
CA SER A 119 25.79 5.29 19.19
C SER A 119 25.93 5.66 17.70
N TYR A 120 24.94 6.28 17.08
CA TYR A 120 24.92 6.64 15.65
C TYR A 120 25.24 8.11 15.37
N GLU A 121 25.49 8.93 16.37
CA GLU A 121 25.82 10.36 16.20
C GLU A 121 27.11 10.60 15.39
N ALA A 122 28.04 9.63 15.38
CA ALA A 122 29.32 9.72 14.67
C ALA A 122 29.31 9.08 13.26
N ILE A 123 28.14 8.71 12.73
CA ILE A 123 28.02 8.08 11.42
C ILE A 123 28.27 9.10 10.31
N ASP A 124 29.14 8.73 9.37
CA ASP A 124 29.43 9.51 8.16
C ASP A 124 28.44 9.19 7.03
N ILE A 125 28.13 7.91 6.82
CA ILE A 125 27.14 7.46 5.83
C ILE A 125 26.20 6.44 6.49
N CYS A 126 24.91 6.65 6.31
CA CYS A 126 23.87 5.70 6.70
C CYS A 126 23.23 5.12 5.44
N TRP A 127 23.48 3.85 5.14
CA TRP A 127 22.85 3.14 4.03
C TRP A 127 21.68 2.29 4.53
N ILE A 128 20.49 2.58 4.07
CA ILE A 128 19.27 1.82 4.34
C ILE A 128 18.91 1.00 3.11
N GLU A 129 19.06 -0.30 3.24
CA GLU A 129 18.76 -1.29 2.20
C GLU A 129 17.32 -1.83 2.36
N GLU A 130 16.65 -2.15 1.26
CA GLU A 130 15.22 -2.48 1.21
C GLU A 130 14.34 -1.40 1.87
N ALA A 131 14.61 -0.15 1.55
CA ALA A 131 13.98 0.98 2.22
C ALA A 131 12.46 1.14 1.95
N SER A 132 11.86 0.35 1.06
CA SER A 132 10.40 0.33 0.84
C SER A 132 9.61 -0.09 2.08
N VAL A 133 10.18 -0.98 2.91
CA VAL A 133 9.51 -1.49 4.13
C VAL A 133 9.77 -0.63 5.38
N VAL A 134 10.56 0.45 5.26
CA VAL A 134 10.88 1.32 6.41
C VAL A 134 9.66 2.12 6.83
N SER A 135 9.27 1.96 8.10
CA SER A 135 8.11 2.65 8.65
C SER A 135 8.35 4.17 8.81
N ALA A 136 7.27 4.95 8.72
CA ALA A 136 7.34 6.40 8.96
C ALA A 136 7.93 6.73 10.35
N ARG A 137 7.66 5.88 11.35
CA ARG A 137 8.24 6.00 12.70
C ARG A 137 9.75 5.78 12.69
N SER A 138 10.24 4.70 12.06
CA SER A 138 11.68 4.43 11.96
C SER A 138 12.39 5.58 11.25
N LEU A 139 11.80 6.10 10.17
CA LEU A 139 12.34 7.22 9.41
C LEU A 139 12.40 8.51 10.24
N SER A 140 11.35 8.84 11.02
CA SER A 140 11.30 10.03 11.87
C SER A 140 12.34 10.01 13.01
N ILE A 141 12.80 8.83 13.41
CA ILE A 141 13.87 8.67 14.39
C ILE A 141 15.24 8.73 13.72
N LEU A 142 15.41 8.08 12.58
CA LEU A 142 16.68 7.98 11.87
C LEU A 142 17.18 9.34 11.37
N LEU A 143 16.33 10.10 10.68
CA LEU A 143 16.72 11.35 10.02
C LEU A 143 17.38 12.37 10.97
N PRO A 144 16.83 12.68 12.16
CA PRO A 144 17.46 13.60 13.08
C PRO A 144 18.67 13.01 13.82
N THR A 145 18.86 11.69 13.76
CA THR A 145 19.99 11.01 14.44
C THR A 145 21.28 11.12 13.64
N ILE A 146 21.21 11.05 12.32
CA ILE A 146 22.36 11.19 11.42
C ILE A 146 22.59 12.68 11.18
N ARG A 147 23.41 13.31 12.04
CA ARG A 147 23.57 14.78 12.10
C ARG A 147 25.02 15.28 12.08
N LYS A 148 25.97 14.38 11.88
CA LYS A 148 27.38 14.76 11.70
C LYS A 148 27.51 15.67 10.47
N VAL A 149 28.31 16.74 10.56
CA VAL A 149 28.52 17.65 9.43
C VAL A 149 29.10 16.88 8.25
N GLY A 150 28.46 16.98 7.08
CA GLY A 150 28.83 16.27 5.86
C GLY A 150 28.44 14.77 5.88
N SER A 151 27.58 14.34 6.81
CA SER A 151 27.01 12.99 6.78
C SER A 151 25.94 12.86 5.71
N GLU A 152 25.77 11.64 5.22
CA GLU A 152 24.84 11.31 4.15
C GLU A 152 23.92 10.15 4.54
N ILE A 153 22.67 10.15 4.02
CA ILE A 153 21.76 9.03 4.14
C ILE A 153 21.45 8.50 2.74
N TRP A 154 21.72 7.21 2.53
CA TRP A 154 21.55 6.54 1.25
C TRP A 154 20.42 5.51 1.35
N PHE A 155 19.49 5.55 0.40
CA PHE A 155 18.39 4.59 0.32
C PHE A 155 18.48 3.75 -0.94
N THR A 156 18.32 2.44 -0.81
CA THR A 156 18.09 1.54 -1.94
C THR A 156 16.75 0.86 -1.75
N LEU A 157 15.87 0.96 -2.76
CA LEU A 157 14.53 0.36 -2.69
C LEU A 157 14.01 -0.12 -4.04
N ASN A 158 13.24 -1.20 -3.97
CA ASN A 158 12.27 -1.52 -5.00
C ASN A 158 10.93 -0.96 -4.48
N PRO A 159 10.31 0.02 -5.18
CA PRO A 159 9.03 0.57 -4.75
C PRO A 159 8.00 -0.55 -4.60
N ASP A 160 7.23 -0.55 -3.52
CA ASP A 160 6.11 -1.46 -3.35
C ASP A 160 4.79 -0.71 -3.46
N LEU A 161 4.47 0.14 -2.49
CA LEU A 161 3.27 0.96 -2.52
C LEU A 161 3.63 2.44 -2.65
N GLU A 162 2.79 3.19 -3.34
CA GLU A 162 2.98 4.64 -3.48
C GLU A 162 3.02 5.37 -2.13
N LYS A 163 2.27 4.85 -1.12
CA LYS A 163 2.21 5.41 0.24
C LYS A 163 3.40 5.08 1.14
N ASP A 164 4.36 4.27 0.68
CA ASP A 164 5.53 3.91 1.48
C ASP A 164 6.31 5.16 1.87
N ALA A 165 6.69 5.27 3.16
CA ALA A 165 7.20 6.51 3.74
C ALA A 165 8.44 7.06 3.01
N VAL A 166 9.39 6.19 2.65
CA VAL A 166 10.59 6.59 1.91
C VAL A 166 10.24 6.98 0.48
N TYR A 167 9.32 6.26 -0.18
CA TYR A 167 8.89 6.58 -1.54
C TYR A 167 8.19 7.93 -1.60
N GLN A 168 7.26 8.20 -0.68
CA GLN A 168 6.57 9.48 -0.57
C GLN A 168 7.54 10.64 -0.34
N GLN A 169 8.45 10.51 0.63
CA GLN A 169 9.28 11.62 1.08
C GLN A 169 10.51 11.85 0.19
N PHE A 170 11.05 10.82 -0.46
CA PHE A 170 12.34 10.91 -1.15
C PHE A 170 12.28 10.56 -2.64
N VAL A 171 11.17 9.99 -3.14
CA VAL A 171 11.00 9.74 -4.58
C VAL A 171 9.95 10.69 -5.17
N LEU A 172 8.77 10.81 -4.56
CA LEU A 172 7.71 11.71 -5.05
C LEU A 172 7.94 13.17 -4.64
N ASN A 173 8.42 13.40 -3.42
CA ASN A 173 8.65 14.75 -2.87
C ASN A 173 10.10 14.88 -2.37
N PRO A 174 11.14 14.72 -3.22
CA PRO A 174 12.51 14.72 -2.78
C PRO A 174 12.93 16.10 -2.29
N PRO A 175 13.71 16.18 -1.17
CA PRO A 175 14.39 17.43 -0.80
C PRO A 175 15.27 17.94 -1.93
N ALA A 176 15.41 19.25 -2.07
CA ALA A 176 16.26 19.86 -3.11
C ALA A 176 17.74 19.43 -3.06
N SER A 177 18.21 19.00 -1.88
CA SER A 177 19.56 18.49 -1.66
C SER A 177 19.72 16.97 -1.94
N ALA A 178 18.63 16.29 -2.34
CA ALA A 178 18.68 14.86 -2.61
C ALA A 178 19.06 14.59 -4.08
N TRP A 179 19.94 13.61 -4.25
CA TRP A 179 20.13 12.99 -5.56
C TRP A 179 19.26 11.73 -5.65
N VAL A 180 18.39 11.68 -6.65
CA VAL A 180 17.42 10.60 -6.87
C VAL A 180 17.68 9.95 -8.22
N CYS A 181 17.91 8.65 -8.23
CA CYS A 181 18.25 7.91 -9.45
C CYS A 181 17.36 6.67 -9.61
N LYS A 182 16.58 6.63 -10.68
CA LYS A 182 15.84 5.44 -11.08
C LYS A 182 16.76 4.49 -11.84
N THR A 183 16.76 3.19 -11.45
CA THR A 183 17.50 2.13 -12.15
C THR A 183 16.55 1.03 -12.60
N SER A 184 16.92 0.32 -13.65
CA SER A 184 16.20 -0.86 -14.14
C SER A 184 17.19 -1.98 -14.53
N PHE A 185 16.67 -3.14 -14.84
CA PHE A 185 17.49 -4.25 -15.35
C PHE A 185 18.30 -3.88 -16.62
N ARG A 186 17.86 -2.88 -17.40
CA ARG A 186 18.58 -2.38 -18.59
C ARG A 186 19.90 -1.71 -18.24
N ASP A 187 20.08 -1.27 -17.01
CA ASP A 187 21.33 -0.71 -16.51
C ASP A 187 22.32 -1.79 -16.11
N ASN A 188 21.89 -3.06 -16.08
CA ASN A 188 22.69 -4.21 -15.68
C ASN A 188 23.31 -4.90 -16.90
N ARG A 189 24.57 -4.61 -17.17
CA ARG A 189 25.32 -5.21 -18.28
C ARG A 189 25.71 -6.68 -18.06
N TRP A 190 25.52 -7.18 -16.85
CA TRP A 190 25.92 -8.53 -16.42
C TRP A 190 24.74 -9.49 -16.33
N LEU A 191 23.57 -9.09 -16.82
CA LEU A 191 22.40 -9.95 -16.85
C LEU A 191 22.64 -11.12 -17.83
N SER A 192 22.34 -12.34 -17.38
CA SER A 192 22.44 -13.50 -18.25
C SER A 192 21.30 -13.54 -19.27
N PRO A 193 21.50 -14.21 -20.44
CA PRO A 193 20.43 -14.41 -21.42
C PRO A 193 19.18 -15.06 -20.82
N GLU A 194 19.36 -16.04 -19.91
CA GLU A 194 18.26 -16.74 -19.25
C GLU A 194 17.45 -15.79 -18.32
N SER A 195 18.11 -14.82 -17.70
CA SER A 195 17.43 -13.79 -16.91
C SER A 195 16.60 -12.86 -17.79
N LEU A 196 17.13 -12.47 -18.95
CA LEU A 196 16.40 -11.65 -19.92
C LEU A 196 15.17 -12.39 -20.47
N GLU A 197 15.28 -13.68 -20.76
CA GLU A 197 14.15 -14.51 -21.20
C GLU A 197 13.04 -14.57 -20.12
N LYS A 198 13.41 -14.75 -18.85
CA LYS A 198 12.45 -14.73 -17.74
C LYS A 198 11.74 -13.38 -17.62
N ILE A 199 12.45 -12.27 -17.80
CA ILE A 199 11.91 -10.93 -17.78
C ILE A 199 10.89 -10.74 -18.91
N GLU A 200 11.23 -11.13 -20.13
CA GLU A 200 10.35 -11.00 -21.29
C GLU A 200 9.11 -11.90 -21.15
N ARG A 201 9.28 -13.13 -20.68
CA ARG A 201 8.17 -14.01 -20.39
C ARG A 201 7.18 -13.42 -19.37
N LEU A 202 7.69 -12.79 -18.30
CA LEU A 202 6.81 -12.13 -17.34
C LEU A 202 6.09 -10.95 -17.97
N ARG A 203 6.77 -10.19 -18.82
CA ARG A 203 6.18 -9.06 -19.55
C ARG A 203 4.99 -9.49 -20.42
N GLU A 204 5.08 -10.66 -21.07
CA GLU A 204 4.00 -11.20 -21.89
C GLU A 204 2.85 -11.75 -21.03
N MET A 205 3.18 -12.45 -19.93
CA MET A 205 2.19 -13.14 -19.10
C MET A 205 1.45 -12.21 -18.13
N ASP A 206 2.17 -11.29 -17.49
CA ASP A 206 1.63 -10.32 -16.52
C ASP A 206 2.36 -8.97 -16.63
N PRO A 207 1.93 -8.10 -17.56
CA PRO A 207 2.56 -6.78 -17.76
C PRO A 207 2.60 -5.92 -16.49
N ASP A 208 1.59 -6.00 -15.62
CA ASP A 208 1.55 -5.21 -14.39
C ASP A 208 2.62 -5.67 -13.40
N GLU A 209 2.74 -6.98 -13.19
CA GLU A 209 3.79 -7.54 -12.34
C GLU A 209 5.18 -7.28 -12.95
N TYR A 210 5.33 -7.32 -14.28
CA TYR A 210 6.56 -6.91 -14.95
C TYR A 210 6.91 -5.45 -14.67
N HIS A 211 5.95 -4.54 -14.81
CA HIS A 211 6.18 -3.13 -14.52
C HIS A 211 6.56 -2.90 -13.05
N HIS A 212 5.92 -3.62 -12.13
CA HIS A 212 6.26 -3.54 -10.72
C HIS A 212 7.65 -4.12 -10.45
N VAL A 213 7.89 -5.38 -10.84
CA VAL A 213 9.11 -6.12 -10.46
C VAL A 213 10.36 -5.57 -11.17
N TYR A 214 10.28 -5.28 -12.47
CA TYR A 214 11.45 -4.94 -13.27
C TYR A 214 11.58 -3.47 -13.67
N GLU A 215 10.45 -2.74 -13.77
CA GLU A 215 10.49 -1.30 -14.08
C GLU A 215 10.38 -0.43 -12.81
N GLY A 216 10.14 -1.05 -11.64
CA GLY A 216 10.05 -0.36 -10.36
C GLY A 216 8.86 0.58 -10.27
N ALA A 217 7.75 0.23 -10.91
CA ALA A 217 6.48 0.89 -10.68
C ALA A 217 5.91 0.48 -9.32
N THR A 218 5.23 1.38 -8.64
CA THR A 218 4.46 1.03 -7.46
C THR A 218 3.30 0.12 -7.84
N ARG A 219 2.93 -0.80 -6.95
CA ARG A 219 1.76 -1.63 -7.17
C ARG A 219 0.50 -0.77 -7.09
N SER A 220 -0.28 -0.77 -8.13
CA SER A 220 -1.64 -0.23 -8.11
C SER A 220 -2.60 -1.17 -7.37
N THR A 221 -2.33 -2.48 -7.43
CA THR A 221 -3.08 -3.52 -6.73
C THR A 221 -2.12 -4.50 -6.05
N VAL A 222 -2.48 -4.97 -4.86
CA VAL A 222 -1.69 -5.99 -4.14
C VAL A 222 -1.76 -7.32 -4.88
N SER A 223 -0.62 -8.03 -5.00
CA SER A 223 -0.61 -9.39 -5.56
C SER A 223 -1.55 -10.28 -4.73
N GLY A 224 -2.50 -10.94 -5.41
CA GLY A 224 -3.56 -11.69 -4.75
C GLY A 224 -4.78 -10.89 -4.33
N ALA A 225 -4.89 -9.62 -4.76
CA ALA A 225 -6.09 -8.82 -4.54
C ALA A 225 -7.32 -9.49 -5.19
N ILE A 226 -8.41 -9.52 -4.42
CA ILE A 226 -9.65 -10.25 -4.76
C ILE A 226 -10.35 -9.65 -5.99
N TYR A 227 -10.30 -8.31 -6.13
CA TYR A 227 -10.95 -7.57 -7.22
C TYR A 227 -9.96 -7.00 -8.25
N LYS A 228 -8.74 -7.58 -8.35
CA LYS A 228 -7.69 -7.09 -9.27
C LYS A 228 -8.18 -7.02 -10.72
N ALA A 229 -8.80 -8.09 -11.20
CA ALA A 229 -9.27 -8.19 -12.59
C ALA A 229 -10.42 -7.21 -12.89
N GLU A 230 -11.34 -7.08 -11.95
CA GLU A 230 -12.52 -6.22 -12.06
C GLU A 230 -12.14 -4.73 -12.09
N ILE A 231 -11.22 -4.32 -11.22
CA ILE A 231 -10.73 -2.92 -11.15
C ILE A 231 -9.94 -2.59 -12.42
N ARG A 232 -9.03 -3.48 -12.84
CA ARG A 232 -8.25 -3.30 -14.08
C ARG A 232 -9.17 -3.14 -15.29
N GLN A 233 -10.20 -3.99 -15.41
CA GLN A 233 -11.17 -3.88 -16.49
C GLN A 233 -11.94 -2.56 -16.44
N ALA A 234 -12.29 -2.09 -15.23
CA ALA A 234 -12.93 -0.78 -15.06
C ALA A 234 -12.02 0.39 -15.47
N GLU A 235 -10.71 0.28 -15.24
CA GLU A 235 -9.72 1.27 -15.69
C GLU A 235 -9.57 1.28 -17.21
N ILE A 236 -9.46 0.11 -17.84
CA ILE A 236 -9.35 -0.02 -19.31
C ILE A 236 -10.61 0.52 -20.01
N GLU A 237 -11.81 0.27 -19.45
CA GLU A 237 -13.09 0.71 -19.99
C GLU A 237 -13.45 2.15 -19.57
N GLU A 238 -12.55 2.88 -18.94
CA GLU A 238 -12.75 4.25 -18.45
C GLU A 238 -14.01 4.41 -17.57
N ARG A 239 -14.32 3.38 -16.76
CA ARG A 239 -15.43 3.40 -15.80
C ARG A 239 -15.06 4.03 -14.45
N ILE A 240 -13.78 4.33 -14.21
CA ILE A 240 -13.27 5.15 -13.10
C ILE A 240 -13.03 6.54 -13.65
N ARG A 241 -14.00 7.44 -13.47
CA ARG A 241 -14.04 8.79 -14.06
C ARG A 241 -14.94 9.70 -13.24
N PRO A 242 -15.01 11.01 -13.49
CA PRO A 242 -16.04 11.84 -12.86
C PRO A 242 -17.46 11.30 -13.14
N VAL A 243 -18.22 11.05 -12.08
CA VAL A 243 -19.59 10.51 -12.15
C VAL A 243 -20.57 11.55 -11.63
N PRO A 244 -21.34 12.24 -12.50
CA PRO A 244 -22.23 13.30 -12.06
C PRO A 244 -23.43 12.76 -11.27
N TYR A 245 -23.75 13.42 -10.16
CA TYR A 245 -25.00 13.21 -9.43
C TYR A 245 -26.19 13.68 -10.25
N ASP A 246 -27.25 12.88 -10.29
CA ASP A 246 -28.51 13.19 -10.95
C ASP A 246 -29.67 13.18 -9.94
N ALA A 247 -30.22 14.35 -9.61
CA ALA A 247 -31.28 14.49 -8.60
C ALA A 247 -32.58 13.72 -8.91
N ARG A 248 -32.77 13.23 -10.13
CA ARG A 248 -33.93 12.41 -10.52
C ARG A 248 -33.88 11.00 -9.94
N TRP A 249 -32.67 10.52 -9.55
CA TRP A 249 -32.48 9.21 -8.98
C TRP A 249 -32.05 9.35 -7.51
N PRO A 250 -32.72 8.67 -6.57
CA PRO A 250 -32.33 8.72 -5.18
C PRO A 250 -30.97 8.04 -4.97
N VAL A 251 -30.19 8.56 -4.01
CA VAL A 251 -28.92 7.94 -3.61
C VAL A 251 -29.18 6.92 -2.52
N GLU A 252 -28.92 5.67 -2.81
CA GLU A 252 -28.89 4.61 -1.80
C GLU A 252 -27.52 4.54 -1.17
N THR A 253 -27.44 4.22 0.13
CA THR A 253 -26.18 4.05 0.83
C THR A 253 -26.02 2.63 1.33
N TYR A 254 -24.83 2.06 1.17
CA TYR A 254 -24.52 0.69 1.52
C TYR A 254 -23.38 0.68 2.53
N TRP A 255 -23.64 0.09 3.67
CA TRP A 255 -22.81 0.21 4.86
C TRP A 255 -22.14 -1.09 5.21
N ASP A 256 -20.93 -0.99 5.77
CA ASP A 256 -20.33 -1.95 6.67
C ASP A 256 -20.21 -1.31 8.06
N LEU A 257 -20.49 -2.08 9.12
CA LEU A 257 -20.63 -1.57 10.47
C LEU A 257 -19.50 -2.08 11.36
N GLY A 258 -18.72 -1.17 11.93
CA GLY A 258 -17.71 -1.46 12.96
C GLY A 258 -17.59 -0.28 13.93
N TYR A 259 -17.67 -0.53 15.25
CA TYR A 259 -17.51 0.56 16.23
C TYR A 259 -16.03 0.77 16.60
N ALA A 260 -15.33 -0.29 16.95
CA ALA A 260 -13.90 -0.24 17.23
C ALA A 260 -13.04 -0.23 15.97
N ASP A 261 -13.61 -0.77 14.90
CA ASP A 261 -13.04 -0.80 13.56
C ASP A 261 -13.60 0.35 12.71
N GLN A 262 -13.47 0.26 11.42
CA GLN A 262 -13.92 1.27 10.48
C GLN A 262 -15.37 1.04 10.05
N VAL A 263 -16.22 2.08 10.09
CA VAL A 263 -17.48 2.09 9.35
C VAL A 263 -17.20 2.54 7.92
N ALA A 264 -17.71 1.83 6.93
CA ALA A 264 -17.54 2.15 5.52
C ALA A 264 -18.91 2.35 4.84
N ILE A 265 -19.01 3.35 3.97
CA ILE A 265 -20.26 3.74 3.29
C ILE A 265 -19.97 3.98 1.80
N TRP A 266 -20.70 3.28 0.94
CA TRP A 266 -20.78 3.60 -0.48
C TRP A 266 -22.11 4.31 -0.80
N CYS A 267 -22.03 5.47 -1.45
CA CYS A 267 -23.18 6.22 -1.96
C CYS A 267 -23.39 5.90 -3.44
N VAL A 268 -24.57 5.41 -3.79
CA VAL A 268 -24.81 4.81 -5.11
C VAL A 268 -26.14 5.29 -5.69
N GLN A 269 -26.15 5.63 -6.97
CA GLN A 269 -27.36 5.78 -7.77
C GLN A 269 -27.51 4.60 -8.72
N ARG A 270 -28.70 4.01 -8.74
CA ARG A 270 -29.04 2.95 -9.67
C ARG A 270 -29.90 3.50 -10.80
N THR A 271 -29.42 3.33 -12.02
CA THR A 271 -30.21 3.60 -13.23
C THR A 271 -30.52 2.27 -13.92
N PRO A 272 -31.40 2.24 -14.93
CA PRO A 272 -31.67 1.01 -15.68
C PRO A 272 -30.46 0.38 -16.38
N PHE A 273 -29.41 1.17 -16.63
CA PHE A 273 -28.28 0.75 -17.46
C PHE A 273 -26.95 0.66 -16.69
N GLU A 274 -26.81 1.40 -15.57
CA GLU A 274 -25.55 1.53 -14.85
C GLU A 274 -25.74 1.74 -13.36
N ILE A 275 -24.72 1.37 -12.59
CA ILE A 275 -24.60 1.58 -11.16
C ILE A 275 -23.57 2.69 -10.96
N ARG A 276 -24.03 3.90 -10.62
CA ARG A 276 -23.18 5.06 -10.38
C ARG A 276 -22.73 5.11 -8.94
N VAL A 277 -21.47 4.84 -8.69
CA VAL A 277 -20.86 4.93 -7.37
C VAL A 277 -20.30 6.35 -7.21
N LEU A 278 -21.04 7.19 -6.48
CA LEU A 278 -20.80 8.62 -6.40
C LEU A 278 -19.75 9.00 -5.36
N ARG A 279 -19.70 8.26 -4.25
CA ARG A 279 -18.83 8.58 -3.12
C ARG A 279 -18.55 7.36 -2.26
N PHE A 280 -17.35 7.31 -1.74
CA PHE A 280 -16.97 6.49 -0.59
C PHE A 280 -16.71 7.37 0.62
N PHE A 281 -17.07 6.90 1.80
CA PHE A 281 -16.73 7.55 3.07
C PHE A 281 -16.47 6.49 4.13
N SER A 282 -15.46 6.70 4.95
CA SER A 282 -15.18 5.83 6.10
C SER A 282 -14.57 6.63 7.24
N ASP A 283 -14.86 6.21 8.47
CA ASP A 283 -14.28 6.77 9.69
C ASP A 283 -14.32 5.73 10.81
N THR A 284 -13.63 5.98 11.91
CA THR A 284 -13.52 5.08 13.07
C THR A 284 -13.96 5.79 14.35
N HIS A 285 -14.42 5.03 15.35
CA HIS A 285 -14.75 5.54 16.69
C HIS A 285 -15.81 6.66 16.72
N GLN A 286 -16.71 6.69 15.73
CA GLN A 286 -17.78 7.69 15.66
C GLN A 286 -19.15 7.04 15.95
N ALA A 287 -20.05 7.84 16.53
CA ALA A 287 -21.45 7.44 16.72
C ALA A 287 -22.21 7.48 15.38
N ILE A 288 -23.31 6.73 15.27
CA ILE A 288 -24.13 6.67 14.04
C ILE A 288 -24.62 8.06 13.61
N GLU A 289 -24.93 8.93 14.56
CA GLU A 289 -25.37 10.30 14.31
C GLU A 289 -24.35 11.10 13.51
N TYR A 290 -23.06 10.90 13.75
CA TYR A 290 -21.99 11.55 13.01
C TYR A 290 -22.04 11.19 11.51
N TYR A 291 -22.18 9.92 11.18
CA TYR A 291 -22.26 9.50 9.78
C TYR A 291 -23.52 10.05 9.08
N LEU A 292 -24.64 10.10 9.77
CA LEU A 292 -25.86 10.70 9.24
C LEU A 292 -25.72 12.22 9.04
N GLN A 293 -25.03 12.93 9.92
CA GLN A 293 -24.71 14.35 9.75
C GLN A 293 -23.77 14.54 8.53
N GLN A 294 -22.72 13.72 8.38
CA GLN A 294 -21.88 13.78 7.20
C GLN A 294 -22.68 13.59 5.90
N MET A 295 -23.56 12.61 5.85
CA MET A 295 -24.43 12.40 4.68
C MET A 295 -25.26 13.66 4.36
N GLN A 296 -25.80 14.35 5.33
CA GLN A 296 -26.59 15.59 5.11
C GLN A 296 -25.76 16.70 4.46
N THR A 297 -24.43 16.75 4.70
CA THR A 297 -23.56 17.77 4.11
C THR A 297 -23.30 17.55 2.60
N TRP A 298 -23.54 16.36 2.07
CA TRP A 298 -23.21 16.03 0.67
C TRP A 298 -24.26 16.48 -0.34
N GLY A 299 -25.44 16.95 0.13
CA GLY A 299 -26.48 17.55 -0.73
C GLY A 299 -27.20 16.54 -1.63
N TYR A 300 -27.20 15.24 -1.29
CA TYR A 300 -27.89 14.21 -2.04
C TYR A 300 -29.37 14.06 -1.60
N VAL A 301 -30.23 13.68 -2.52
CA VAL A 301 -31.56 13.17 -2.22
C VAL A 301 -31.45 11.69 -1.90
N TYR A 302 -31.59 11.34 -0.64
CA TYR A 302 -31.37 9.97 -0.18
C TYR A 302 -32.62 9.09 -0.37
N GLY A 303 -32.34 7.88 -0.81
CA GLY A 303 -33.30 6.78 -0.86
C GLY A 303 -33.21 5.89 0.37
N THR A 304 -32.83 4.63 0.16
CA THR A 304 -32.72 3.61 1.22
C THR A 304 -31.29 3.52 1.76
N VAL A 305 -31.16 3.50 3.08
CA VAL A 305 -29.94 3.08 3.79
C VAL A 305 -29.98 1.56 3.90
N VAL A 306 -28.97 0.88 3.35
CA VAL A 306 -28.88 -0.58 3.36
C VAL A 306 -27.76 -1.01 4.29
N LEU A 307 -28.11 -1.76 5.31
CA LEU A 307 -27.20 -2.25 6.34
C LEU A 307 -26.87 -3.75 6.13
N PRO A 308 -25.71 -4.20 6.59
CA PRO A 308 -25.43 -5.63 6.69
C PRO A 308 -26.40 -6.32 7.68
N TRP A 309 -26.39 -7.65 7.72
CA TRP A 309 -27.34 -8.47 8.48
C TRP A 309 -27.35 -8.16 9.98
N ASP A 310 -26.24 -7.78 10.57
CA ASP A 310 -26.06 -7.45 11.99
C ASP A 310 -26.58 -6.06 12.38
N GLY A 311 -26.82 -5.18 11.38
CA GLY A 311 -27.44 -3.87 11.59
C GLY A 311 -28.85 -3.93 12.20
N GLY A 312 -29.51 -5.09 12.15
CA GLY A 312 -30.79 -5.38 12.82
C GLY A 312 -30.63 -5.86 14.26
N THR A 313 -29.42 -6.18 14.72
CA THR A 313 -29.17 -6.73 16.06
C THR A 313 -29.26 -5.63 17.11
N ARG A 314 -29.97 -5.89 18.21
CA ARG A 314 -30.10 -4.92 19.31
C ARG A 314 -28.84 -4.88 20.17
N SER A 315 -28.35 -3.67 20.45
CA SER A 315 -27.25 -3.46 21.38
C SER A 315 -27.71 -3.67 22.83
N LEU A 316 -26.92 -4.39 23.63
CA LEU A 316 -27.17 -4.56 25.05
C LEU A 316 -27.16 -3.24 25.84
N GLY A 317 -26.37 -2.25 25.40
CA GLY A 317 -26.23 -0.96 26.08
C GLY A 317 -27.40 -0.01 25.87
N THR A 318 -27.99 0.01 24.67
CA THR A 318 -29.06 0.95 24.31
C THR A 318 -30.43 0.29 24.14
N GLY A 319 -30.50 -1.02 24.05
CA GLY A 319 -31.71 -1.80 23.76
C GLY A 319 -32.23 -1.59 22.31
N LYS A 320 -31.57 -0.77 21.49
CA LYS A 320 -31.96 -0.44 20.11
C LYS A 320 -30.98 -1.03 19.10
N SER A 321 -31.47 -1.36 17.91
CA SER A 321 -30.62 -1.72 16.77
C SER A 321 -30.17 -0.45 16.02
N ILE A 322 -29.09 -0.59 15.21
CA ILE A 322 -28.64 0.49 14.33
C ILE A 322 -29.72 0.84 13.31
N GLN A 323 -30.47 -0.15 12.83
CA GLN A 323 -31.65 0.05 11.99
C GLN A 323 -32.68 0.98 12.65
N GLU A 324 -33.02 0.72 13.93
CA GLU A 324 -33.99 1.55 14.68
C GLU A 324 -33.46 2.97 14.90
N LEU A 325 -32.17 3.14 15.17
CA LEU A 325 -31.53 4.46 15.35
C LEU A 325 -31.59 5.31 14.08
N ILE A 326 -31.23 4.73 12.93
CA ILE A 326 -31.23 5.43 11.64
C ILE A 326 -32.67 5.72 11.19
N ALA A 327 -33.60 4.79 11.37
CA ALA A 327 -35.01 5.01 11.06
C ALA A 327 -35.65 6.11 11.89
N ALA A 328 -35.27 6.26 13.18
CA ALA A 328 -35.73 7.35 14.05
C ALA A 328 -35.28 8.75 13.56
N LYS A 329 -34.24 8.82 12.72
CA LYS A 329 -33.78 10.07 12.07
C LYS A 329 -34.46 10.35 10.71
N GLY A 330 -35.49 9.55 10.34
CA GLY A 330 -36.29 9.76 9.14
C GLY A 330 -35.76 9.06 7.88
N PHE A 331 -34.69 8.28 7.98
CA PHE A 331 -34.20 7.52 6.82
C PHE A 331 -34.98 6.23 6.64
N LYS A 332 -35.22 5.85 5.38
CA LYS A 332 -35.70 4.52 5.02
C LYS A 332 -34.56 3.53 5.16
N VAL A 333 -34.73 2.48 5.96
CA VAL A 333 -33.66 1.52 6.25
C VAL A 333 -34.08 0.12 5.85
N ARG A 334 -33.14 -0.61 5.26
CA ARG A 334 -33.24 -2.04 4.97
C ARG A 334 -32.02 -2.77 5.52
N VAL A 335 -32.22 -3.94 6.11
CA VAL A 335 -31.16 -4.85 6.54
C VAL A 335 -31.09 -6.02 5.56
N ASN A 336 -29.89 -6.31 5.07
CA ASN A 336 -29.65 -7.44 4.17
C ASN A 336 -29.65 -8.76 4.97
N ARG A 337 -29.87 -9.86 4.24
CA ARG A 337 -29.66 -11.20 4.81
C ARG A 337 -28.16 -11.52 4.92
N GLN A 338 -27.82 -12.41 5.84
CA GLN A 338 -26.47 -12.94 5.95
C GLN A 338 -26.13 -13.83 4.75
N LEU A 339 -24.95 -13.63 4.15
CA LEU A 339 -24.40 -14.50 3.13
C LEU A 339 -22.96 -14.91 3.49
N LYS A 340 -22.51 -16.03 2.92
CA LYS A 340 -21.10 -16.42 3.01
C LYS A 340 -20.24 -15.38 2.25
N VAL A 341 -19.05 -15.13 2.77
CA VAL A 341 -18.11 -14.15 2.21
C VAL A 341 -17.82 -14.43 0.73
N ALA A 342 -17.58 -15.70 0.37
CA ALA A 342 -17.33 -16.09 -1.03
C ALA A 342 -18.52 -15.79 -1.96
N ASP A 343 -19.75 -16.00 -1.51
CA ASP A 343 -20.96 -15.70 -2.29
C ASP A 343 -21.11 -14.18 -2.48
N GLY A 344 -20.79 -13.40 -1.46
CA GLY A 344 -20.76 -11.94 -1.51
C GLY A 344 -19.72 -11.42 -2.50
N ILE A 345 -18.51 -11.97 -2.49
CA ILE A 345 -17.44 -11.64 -3.45
C ILE A 345 -17.91 -11.92 -4.89
N ASN A 346 -18.48 -13.09 -5.15
CA ASN A 346 -18.99 -13.44 -6.46
C ASN A 346 -20.16 -12.54 -6.89
N ALA A 347 -21.00 -12.10 -5.94
CA ALA A 347 -22.07 -11.15 -6.23
C ALA A 347 -21.49 -9.79 -6.68
N VAL A 348 -20.44 -9.28 -6.02
CA VAL A 348 -19.72 -8.06 -6.44
C VAL A 348 -19.17 -8.22 -7.84
N ARG A 349 -18.44 -9.31 -8.11
CA ARG A 349 -17.87 -9.58 -9.44
C ARG A 349 -18.94 -9.57 -10.55
N THR A 350 -20.12 -10.09 -10.26
CA THR A 350 -21.23 -10.13 -11.22
C THR A 350 -21.75 -8.75 -11.59
N ILE A 351 -21.79 -7.79 -10.68
CA ILE A 351 -22.30 -6.43 -10.92
C ILE A 351 -21.21 -5.43 -11.30
N PHE A 352 -19.94 -5.75 -11.06
CA PHE A 352 -18.80 -4.86 -11.28
C PHE A 352 -18.73 -4.29 -12.72
N PRO A 353 -19.04 -5.06 -13.79
CA PRO A 353 -19.07 -4.53 -15.15
C PRO A 353 -20.06 -3.38 -15.39
N GLN A 354 -21.09 -3.24 -14.53
CA GLN A 354 -22.08 -2.18 -14.62
C GLN A 354 -21.76 -0.97 -13.73
N MET A 355 -20.66 -1.04 -12.91
CA MET A 355 -20.30 -0.02 -11.95
C MET A 355 -19.40 1.04 -12.57
N TYR A 356 -19.76 2.30 -12.33
CA TYR A 356 -18.99 3.49 -12.67
C TYR A 356 -18.63 4.22 -11.38
N PHE A 357 -17.35 4.42 -11.13
CA PHE A 357 -16.86 5.03 -9.89
C PHE A 357 -16.42 6.47 -10.14
N ASP A 358 -16.83 7.39 -9.27
CA ASP A 358 -16.26 8.72 -9.27
C ASP A 358 -14.77 8.67 -8.88
N ALA A 359 -13.91 9.14 -9.78
CA ALA A 359 -12.45 9.00 -9.64
C ALA A 359 -11.89 9.74 -8.40
N THR A 360 -12.54 10.84 -7.98
CA THR A 360 -12.11 11.69 -6.87
C THR A 360 -12.77 11.28 -5.56
N LEU A 361 -14.11 11.19 -5.56
CA LEU A 361 -14.88 10.95 -4.35
C LEU A 361 -14.88 9.47 -3.91
N CYS A 362 -14.49 8.56 -4.79
CA CYS A 362 -14.31 7.14 -4.47
C CYS A 362 -12.83 6.72 -4.35
N ALA A 363 -11.87 7.65 -4.43
CA ALA A 363 -10.44 7.35 -4.48
C ALA A 363 -9.98 6.44 -3.33
N ASP A 364 -10.35 6.77 -2.08
CA ASP A 364 -9.96 5.98 -0.90
C ASP A 364 -10.58 4.58 -0.92
N GLY A 365 -11.88 4.49 -1.26
CA GLY A 365 -12.56 3.20 -1.38
C GLY A 365 -11.97 2.31 -2.46
N LEU A 366 -11.60 2.87 -3.61
CA LEU A 366 -10.91 2.15 -4.68
C LEU A 366 -9.52 1.67 -4.23
N GLN A 367 -8.78 2.48 -3.44
CA GLN A 367 -7.52 2.04 -2.86
C GLN A 367 -7.70 0.84 -1.91
N TYR A 368 -8.72 0.86 -1.06
CA TYR A 368 -9.05 -0.29 -0.22
C TYR A 368 -9.39 -1.52 -1.06
N LEU A 369 -10.22 -1.41 -2.10
CA LEU A 369 -10.55 -2.54 -2.98
C LEU A 369 -9.33 -3.11 -3.71
N ARG A 370 -8.36 -2.27 -4.11
CA ARG A 370 -7.08 -2.70 -4.70
C ARG A 370 -6.20 -3.49 -3.73
N ARG A 371 -6.39 -3.31 -2.43
CA ARG A 371 -5.64 -3.97 -1.34
C ARG A 371 -6.36 -5.17 -0.74
N TYR A 372 -7.66 -5.30 -0.95
CA TYR A 372 -8.45 -6.40 -0.40
C TYR A 372 -8.00 -7.73 -0.98
N GLN A 373 -7.43 -8.59 -0.13
CA GLN A 373 -6.73 -9.79 -0.55
C GLN A 373 -7.09 -11.01 0.29
N TRP A 374 -6.77 -12.20 -0.24
CA TRP A 374 -6.88 -13.43 0.50
C TRP A 374 -5.85 -13.50 1.62
N GLY A 375 -6.26 -13.98 2.78
CA GLY A 375 -5.35 -14.24 3.88
C GLY A 375 -4.31 -15.32 3.53
N PRO A 376 -3.20 -15.44 4.31
CA PRO A 376 -2.20 -16.48 4.12
C PRO A 376 -2.88 -17.86 4.25
N GLY A 377 -2.73 -18.69 3.20
CA GLY A 377 -3.27 -20.05 3.22
C GLY A 377 -2.66 -20.87 4.37
N SER A 378 -3.47 -21.57 5.12
CA SER A 378 -3.01 -22.57 6.09
C SER A 378 -2.13 -23.59 5.38
N ALA A 379 -0.94 -23.89 5.93
CA ALA A 379 0.07 -24.80 5.35
C ALA A 379 -0.37 -26.28 5.26
N LEU A 380 -1.60 -26.60 5.61
CA LEU A 380 -2.18 -27.93 5.62
C LEU A 380 -3.49 -27.93 4.81
N GLY A 381 -3.38 -28.04 3.48
CA GLY A 381 -4.39 -28.67 2.59
C GLY A 381 -5.86 -28.25 2.70
N GLN A 382 -6.24 -27.18 3.37
CA GLN A 382 -7.61 -26.72 3.46
C GLN A 382 -7.88 -25.61 2.44
N GLU A 383 -8.74 -25.90 1.46
CA GLU A 383 -9.18 -25.07 0.34
C GLU A 383 -10.06 -23.85 0.72
N ARG A 384 -10.14 -23.45 1.96
CA ARG A 384 -10.91 -22.26 2.37
C ARG A 384 -9.96 -21.12 2.71
N ARG A 385 -9.59 -20.33 1.68
CA ARG A 385 -8.99 -19.03 1.89
C ARG A 385 -10.07 -18.05 2.32
N GLU A 386 -9.95 -17.51 3.53
CA GLU A 386 -10.74 -16.34 3.94
C GLU A 386 -9.98 -15.07 3.58
N PRO A 387 -10.67 -13.98 3.20
CA PRO A 387 -10.02 -12.68 3.01
C PRO A 387 -9.32 -12.22 4.30
N LEU A 388 -8.23 -11.49 4.13
CA LEU A 388 -7.56 -10.84 5.25
C LEU A 388 -8.48 -9.79 5.86
N HIS A 389 -8.65 -9.84 7.18
CA HIS A 389 -9.43 -8.84 7.91
C HIS A 389 -8.48 -7.68 8.30
N ASP A 390 -8.52 -6.62 7.53
CA ASP A 390 -7.76 -5.38 7.70
C ASP A 390 -8.61 -4.17 7.27
N ASP A 391 -8.05 -2.97 7.25
CA ASP A 391 -8.76 -1.75 6.82
C ASP A 391 -9.39 -1.88 5.43
N ALA A 392 -8.82 -2.71 4.54
CA ALA A 392 -9.33 -2.91 3.18
C ALA A 392 -10.62 -3.76 3.17
N SER A 393 -10.83 -4.58 4.20
CA SER A 393 -12.00 -5.45 4.28
C SER A 393 -13.31 -4.67 4.42
N HIS A 394 -13.32 -3.55 5.15
CA HIS A 394 -14.53 -2.76 5.41
C HIS A 394 -15.14 -2.16 4.14
N ALA A 395 -14.30 -1.61 3.25
CA ALA A 395 -14.77 -1.10 1.96
C ALA A 395 -15.34 -2.22 1.07
N ALA A 396 -14.71 -3.41 1.09
CA ALA A 396 -15.17 -4.58 0.35
C ALA A 396 -16.47 -5.14 0.93
N ASP A 397 -16.64 -5.13 2.24
CA ASP A 397 -17.83 -5.62 2.95
C ASP A 397 -19.02 -4.71 2.69
N ALA A 398 -18.83 -3.39 2.72
CA ALA A 398 -19.83 -2.42 2.28
C ALA A 398 -20.20 -2.60 0.80
N LEU A 399 -19.24 -2.93 -0.07
CA LEU A 399 -19.52 -3.23 -1.48
C LEU A 399 -20.25 -4.57 -1.66
N ARG A 400 -19.99 -5.57 -0.81
CA ARG A 400 -20.81 -6.81 -0.76
C ARG A 400 -22.23 -6.52 -0.32
N THR A 401 -22.44 -5.61 0.63
CA THR A 401 -23.77 -5.14 1.04
C THR A 401 -24.52 -4.53 -0.15
N LEU A 402 -23.84 -3.76 -1.01
CA LEU A 402 -24.40 -3.27 -2.28
C LEU A 402 -24.82 -4.44 -3.20
N ALA A 403 -23.90 -5.36 -3.47
CA ALA A 403 -24.16 -6.44 -4.44
C ALA A 403 -25.31 -7.36 -4.03
N ILE A 404 -25.44 -7.61 -2.72
CA ILE A 404 -26.53 -8.40 -2.14
C ILE A 404 -27.85 -7.60 -2.24
N GLY A 405 -27.80 -6.31 -1.91
CA GLY A 405 -28.97 -5.43 -1.92
C GLY A 405 -29.57 -5.22 -3.31
N ILE A 406 -28.75 -5.20 -4.35
CA ILE A 406 -29.24 -5.09 -5.74
C ILE A 406 -29.96 -6.36 -6.20
N LYS A 407 -29.51 -7.53 -5.79
CA LYS A 407 -30.13 -8.82 -6.20
C LYS A 407 -31.48 -9.09 -5.53
N GLU A 408 -31.85 -8.34 -4.51
CA GLU A 408 -33.15 -8.42 -3.86
C GLU A 408 -34.00 -7.18 -4.25
N PRO A 409 -34.71 -7.22 -5.40
CA PRO A 409 -35.65 -6.14 -5.73
C PRO A 409 -36.71 -6.09 -4.62
N GLU A 410 -37.00 -4.88 -4.11
CA GLU A 410 -38.18 -4.68 -3.25
C GLU A 410 -39.39 -5.23 -4.00
N ARG A 411 -39.98 -6.29 -3.52
CA ARG A 411 -41.30 -6.72 -4.03
C ARG A 411 -42.26 -5.55 -3.79
N PRO A 412 -42.94 -5.03 -4.81
CA PRO A 412 -43.99 -4.04 -4.60
C PRO A 412 -44.92 -4.60 -3.53
N LYS A 413 -45.13 -3.89 -2.43
CA LYS A 413 -46.19 -4.26 -1.48
C LYS A 413 -47.47 -4.32 -2.30
N ALA A 414 -48.07 -5.50 -2.40
CA ALA A 414 -49.36 -5.65 -3.02
C ALA A 414 -50.30 -4.61 -2.38
N ALA A 415 -50.85 -3.75 -3.20
CA ALA A 415 -51.87 -2.79 -2.75
C ALA A 415 -52.92 -3.61 -1.98
N LYS A 416 -53.18 -3.29 -0.71
CA LYS A 416 -54.33 -3.89 0.00
C LYS A 416 -55.53 -3.61 -0.84
N PRO A 417 -56.34 -4.63 -1.21
CA PRO A 417 -57.57 -4.38 -1.93
C PRO A 417 -58.43 -3.43 -1.09
N GLU A 418 -58.81 -2.30 -1.66
CA GLU A 418 -59.79 -1.41 -1.04
C GLU A 418 -61.02 -2.24 -0.73
N SER A 419 -61.37 -2.38 0.54
CA SER A 419 -62.62 -2.98 0.96
C SER A 419 -63.75 -2.09 0.43
N LYS A 420 -64.40 -2.50 -0.63
CA LYS A 420 -65.65 -1.87 -1.08
C LYS A 420 -66.65 -1.90 0.10
N PRO A 421 -67.27 -0.78 0.44
CA PRO A 421 -68.31 -0.80 1.48
C PRO A 421 -69.41 -1.71 1.06
N ILE A 422 -69.77 -2.66 1.91
CA ILE A 422 -70.97 -3.51 1.73
C ILE A 422 -72.16 -2.60 1.87
N VAL A 423 -72.79 -2.23 0.77
CA VAL A 423 -74.10 -1.60 0.79
C VAL A 423 -75.09 -2.68 1.15
N SER A 424 -75.59 -2.65 2.38
CA SER A 424 -76.69 -3.50 2.83
C SER A 424 -77.94 -3.13 2.09
N ALA A 425 -78.39 -3.96 1.17
CA ALA A 425 -79.71 -3.89 0.56
C ALA A 425 -80.70 -4.59 1.47
N TRP A 426 -81.23 -3.86 2.45
CA TRP A 426 -82.49 -4.16 3.12
C TRP A 426 -83.05 -2.85 3.69
N GLY A 427 -84.11 -2.35 2.99
CA GLY A 427 -85.00 -1.28 3.44
C GLY A 427 -86.11 -1.19 2.46
#